data_923da2e6d18f99d03c2f519ac8b43412
#
_entry.id   923da2e6d18f99d03c2f519ac8b43412
#
_cell.length_a   1.000
_cell.length_b   1.000
_cell.length_c   1.000
_cell.angle_alpha   90.00
_cell.angle_beta   90.00
_cell.angle_gamma   90.00
#
_symmetry.space_group_name_H-M   'P 1'
#
loop_
_entity.id
_entity.type
_entity.pdbx_description
1 polymer ?
#
loop_
_entity_poly.entity_id
_entity_poly.type
_entity_poly.pdbx_seq_one_letter_code
_entity_poly.pdbx_strand_id
1 'polypeptide(L)'
;NPNTDYELLSALLTLLHGKRPHHSAEDVTGVSISEMEKMLDMMKSCNFGAIYVGLGIASSYGKHRNAEMAFNLVKELNSHTKFVIGALRGHCNVAGFNQIASYLYGFPFGLDFARGYPRYNPGEYTAVDVLRERDVDAAFILSADLVSHFPAACSEYLAKIPVACIDIAPCPTTMLSDVVLPGVIDAMESDGTFYRLDDVPIYFQPFTSSPFSFTESNVDTMNQIFERVKRIKGK
;
A
#
# COMPACT_ATOMS: atom_id res chain seq x y z
N ASN A 1 -2.84 24.60 6.94
CA ASN A 1 -2.26 24.89 5.61
C ASN A 1 -1.72 23.61 4.98
N PRO A 2 -1.85 23.41 3.66
CA PRO A 2 -1.29 22.25 2.97
C PRO A 2 0.24 22.17 3.09
N ASN A 3 0.78 20.93 3.12
CA ASN A 3 2.23 20.66 3.18
C ASN A 3 2.96 21.17 4.42
N THR A 4 2.26 21.36 5.54
CA THR A 4 2.83 21.83 6.81
C THR A 4 2.74 20.76 7.92
N ASP A 5 2.68 19.49 7.53
CA ASP A 5 2.57 18.37 8.46
C ASP A 5 3.76 18.30 9.43
N TYR A 6 4.97 18.53 8.92
CA TYR A 6 6.19 18.53 9.73
C TYR A 6 6.15 19.61 10.81
N GLU A 7 5.78 20.82 10.43
CA GLU A 7 5.71 21.99 11.32
C GLU A 7 4.63 21.80 12.39
N LEU A 8 3.47 21.26 12.00
CA LEU A 8 2.39 20.96 12.94
C LEU A 8 2.81 19.90 13.95
N LEU A 9 3.33 18.76 13.48
CA LEU A 9 3.79 17.69 14.36
C LEU A 9 4.95 18.13 15.27
N SER A 10 5.87 18.95 14.74
CA SER A 10 6.96 19.56 15.51
C SER A 10 6.46 20.51 16.58
N ALA A 11 5.46 21.34 16.27
CA ALA A 11 4.84 22.24 17.24
C ALA A 11 4.14 21.46 18.36
N LEU A 12 3.39 20.39 18.02
CA LEU A 12 2.76 19.50 18.99
C LEU A 12 3.79 18.84 19.93
N LEU A 13 4.89 18.31 19.38
CA LEU A 13 5.96 17.74 20.19
C LEU A 13 6.60 18.78 21.11
N THR A 14 6.81 19.98 20.61
CA THR A 14 7.36 21.09 21.41
C THR A 14 6.45 21.44 22.60
N LEU A 15 5.15 21.52 22.36
CA LEU A 15 4.14 21.76 23.41
C LEU A 15 4.06 20.57 24.38
N LEU A 16 4.14 19.34 23.90
CA LEU A 16 4.12 18.14 24.73
C LEU A 16 5.30 18.10 25.71
N HIS A 17 6.46 18.65 25.31
CA HIS A 17 7.63 18.82 26.17
C HIS A 17 7.55 20.08 27.08
N GLY A 18 6.40 20.74 27.16
CA GLY A 18 6.19 21.92 27.97
C GLY A 18 6.93 23.18 27.49
N LYS A 19 7.35 23.20 26.23
CA LYS A 19 8.02 24.32 25.58
C LYS A 19 7.07 25.08 24.66
N ARG A 20 7.35 26.37 24.45
CA ARG A 20 6.57 27.17 23.49
C ARG A 20 7.10 26.94 22.06
N PRO A 21 6.24 26.65 21.09
CA PRO A 21 6.64 26.59 19.66
C PRO A 21 7.14 27.95 19.16
N HIS A 22 7.80 27.95 18.01
CA HIS A 22 8.23 29.18 17.35
C HIS A 22 7.02 30.09 17.09
N HIS A 23 7.18 31.38 17.19
CA HIS A 23 6.10 32.39 17.05
C HIS A 23 5.38 32.33 15.67
N SER A 24 6.06 31.85 14.61
CA SER A 24 5.47 31.67 13.29
C SER A 24 4.70 30.36 13.12
N ALA A 25 4.62 29.49 14.14
CA ALA A 25 3.98 28.18 14.00
C ALA A 25 2.51 28.29 13.59
N GLU A 26 1.77 29.26 14.15
CA GLU A 26 0.36 29.48 13.79
C GLU A 26 0.22 29.96 12.34
N ASP A 27 1.05 30.90 11.91
CA ASP A 27 1.01 31.44 10.54
C ASP A 27 1.35 30.36 9.51
N VAL A 28 2.35 29.54 9.81
CA VAL A 28 2.81 28.46 8.92
C VAL A 28 1.78 27.33 8.83
N THR A 29 1.31 26.86 9.97
CA THR A 29 0.41 25.70 10.01
C THR A 29 -1.05 26.06 9.73
N GLY A 30 -1.45 27.29 10.02
CA GLY A 30 -2.85 27.74 10.01
C GLY A 30 -3.66 27.18 11.19
N VAL A 31 -3.00 26.63 12.21
CA VAL A 31 -3.62 26.09 13.43
C VAL A 31 -3.12 26.91 14.62
N SER A 32 -4.02 27.43 15.46
CA SER A 32 -3.64 28.22 16.61
C SER A 32 -2.98 27.37 17.69
N ILE A 33 -2.08 27.98 18.48
CA ILE A 33 -1.44 27.28 19.60
C ILE A 33 -2.50 26.77 20.59
N SER A 34 -3.56 27.50 20.81
CA SER A 34 -4.62 27.10 21.74
C SER A 34 -5.38 25.85 21.24
N GLU A 35 -5.55 25.69 19.93
CA GLU A 35 -6.14 24.48 19.34
C GLU A 35 -5.18 23.29 19.45
N MET A 36 -3.88 23.51 19.24
CA MET A 36 -2.85 22.48 19.42
C MET A 36 -2.79 22.01 20.88
N GLU A 37 -2.83 22.93 21.85
CA GLU A 37 -2.89 22.62 23.27
C GLU A 37 -4.13 21.83 23.63
N LYS A 38 -5.31 22.27 23.18
CA LYS A 38 -6.57 21.54 23.37
C LYS A 38 -6.51 20.13 22.81
N MET A 39 -5.96 19.96 21.61
CA MET A 39 -5.78 18.63 21.00
C MET A 39 -4.85 17.75 21.84
N LEU A 40 -3.73 18.28 22.32
CA LEU A 40 -2.82 17.55 23.20
C LEU A 40 -3.45 17.17 24.54
N ASP A 41 -4.27 18.03 25.11
CA ASP A 41 -4.99 17.72 26.37
C ASP A 41 -5.99 16.58 26.15
N MET A 42 -6.69 16.57 25.02
CA MET A 42 -7.54 15.43 24.66
C MET A 42 -6.73 14.14 24.47
N MET A 43 -5.56 14.22 23.81
CA MET A 43 -4.68 13.07 23.62
C MET A 43 -4.13 12.55 24.95
N LYS A 44 -3.69 13.42 25.84
CA LYS A 44 -3.14 13.03 27.16
C LYS A 44 -4.19 12.45 28.11
N SER A 45 -5.43 12.90 28.00
CA SER A 45 -6.53 12.51 28.90
C SER A 45 -7.33 11.29 28.45
N CYS A 46 -7.10 10.78 27.24
CA CYS A 46 -7.79 9.58 26.75
C CYS A 46 -7.27 8.29 27.42
N ASN A 47 -8.09 7.26 27.49
CA ASN A 47 -7.68 5.96 28.03
C ASN A 47 -6.84 5.16 27.04
N PHE A 48 -7.05 5.36 25.74
CA PHE A 48 -6.34 4.72 24.65
C PHE A 48 -6.44 5.62 23.41
N GLY A 49 -5.31 5.94 22.81
CA GLY A 49 -5.24 6.76 21.61
C GLY A 49 -4.68 6.00 20.41
N ALA A 50 -5.09 6.41 19.23
CA ALA A 50 -4.54 5.91 17.96
C ALA A 50 -4.33 7.07 16.99
N ILE A 51 -3.16 7.09 16.35
CA ILE A 51 -2.87 7.99 15.23
C ILE A 51 -2.83 7.17 13.96
N TYR A 52 -3.67 7.50 12.99
CA TYR A 52 -3.65 6.88 11.67
C TYR A 52 -2.99 7.82 10.68
N VAL A 53 -2.00 7.29 9.95
CA VAL A 53 -1.24 8.01 8.93
C VAL A 53 -1.53 7.41 7.55
N GLY A 54 -1.91 8.26 6.61
CA GLY A 54 -2.13 7.88 5.22
C GLY A 54 -0.95 8.25 4.31
N LEU A 55 -1.07 7.94 3.03
CA LEU A 55 -0.05 8.25 2.02
C LEU A 55 0.27 9.75 1.94
N GLY A 56 -0.70 10.63 2.23
CA GLY A 56 -0.53 12.08 2.22
C GLY A 56 0.65 12.55 3.06
N ILE A 57 0.85 11.95 4.25
CA ILE A 57 1.97 12.33 5.14
C ILE A 57 3.35 12.08 4.50
N ALA A 58 3.47 11.04 3.66
CA ALA A 58 4.71 10.74 2.95
C ALA A 58 4.85 11.52 1.63
N SER A 59 3.76 12.09 1.11
CA SER A 59 3.71 12.84 -0.15
C SER A 59 3.87 14.34 0.03
N SER A 60 3.65 14.87 1.24
CA SER A 60 3.86 16.29 1.55
C SER A 60 5.36 16.62 1.72
N TYR A 61 5.70 17.91 1.83
CA TYR A 61 7.09 18.38 1.77
C TYR A 61 8.05 17.74 2.78
N GLY A 62 7.59 17.38 3.97
CA GLY A 62 8.40 16.69 4.97
C GLY A 62 8.77 15.26 4.61
N LYS A 63 8.01 14.59 3.71
CA LYS A 63 8.22 13.21 3.27
C LYS A 63 8.42 12.25 4.45
N HIS A 64 9.51 11.50 4.48
CA HIS A 64 9.85 10.55 5.55
C HIS A 64 9.96 11.23 6.93
N ARG A 65 10.32 12.52 7.00
CA ARG A 65 10.41 13.26 8.28
C ARG A 65 9.04 13.47 8.93
N ASN A 66 7.98 13.59 8.14
CA ASN A 66 6.62 13.66 8.70
C ASN A 66 6.26 12.36 9.42
N ALA A 67 6.60 11.22 8.82
CA ALA A 67 6.38 9.92 9.44
C ALA A 67 7.22 9.78 10.73
N GLU A 68 8.49 10.18 10.71
CA GLU A 68 9.35 10.23 11.89
C GLU A 68 8.74 11.07 13.01
N MET A 69 8.23 12.26 12.68
CA MET A 69 7.58 13.14 13.68
C MET A 69 6.31 12.54 14.23
N ALA A 70 5.51 11.85 13.41
CA ALA A 70 4.33 11.14 13.89
C ALA A 70 4.69 9.98 14.83
N PHE A 71 5.73 9.20 14.53
CA PHE A 71 6.25 8.16 15.43
C PHE A 71 6.77 8.77 16.75
N ASN A 72 7.51 9.87 16.69
CA ASN A 72 7.99 10.55 17.88
C ASN A 72 6.83 11.08 18.75
N LEU A 73 5.78 11.63 18.14
CA LEU A 73 4.60 12.07 18.86
C LEU A 73 3.92 10.91 19.60
N VAL A 74 3.71 9.79 18.93
CA VAL A 74 3.15 8.60 19.55
C VAL A 74 4.04 8.07 20.67
N LYS A 75 5.35 8.00 20.45
CA LYS A 75 6.33 7.60 21.46
C LYS A 75 6.21 8.45 22.73
N GLU A 76 6.19 9.77 22.59
CA GLU A 76 6.12 10.69 23.73
C GLU A 76 4.74 10.64 24.42
N LEU A 77 3.64 10.48 23.66
CA LEU A 77 2.29 10.32 24.22
C LEU A 77 2.17 9.04 25.07
N ASN A 78 2.95 8.00 24.80
CA ASN A 78 2.98 6.77 25.60
C ASN A 78 3.53 6.98 27.03
N SER A 79 4.12 8.14 27.34
CA SER A 79 4.43 8.52 28.73
C SER A 79 3.20 8.99 29.51
N HIS A 80 2.10 9.32 28.85
CA HIS A 80 0.86 9.82 29.44
C HIS A 80 -0.26 8.74 29.43
N THR A 81 -0.50 8.16 28.26
CA THR A 81 -1.50 7.12 28.07
C THR A 81 -1.08 6.20 26.92
N LYS A 82 -1.73 5.04 26.76
CA LYS A 82 -1.40 4.11 25.70
C LYS A 82 -1.79 4.67 24.33
N PHE A 83 -0.82 4.85 23.45
CA PHE A 83 -0.98 5.27 22.08
C PHE A 83 -0.40 4.26 21.09
N VAL A 84 -1.09 4.08 19.96
CA VAL A 84 -0.61 3.28 18.83
C VAL A 84 -0.62 4.12 17.55
N ILE A 85 0.18 3.71 16.57
CA ILE A 85 0.17 4.28 15.22
C ILE A 85 -0.19 3.20 14.22
N GLY A 86 -1.07 3.52 13.29
CA GLY A 86 -1.47 2.64 12.21
C GLY A 86 -1.29 3.30 10.84
N ALA A 87 -0.71 2.59 9.89
CA ALA A 87 -0.63 3.07 8.51
C ALA A 87 -1.91 2.69 7.76
N LEU A 88 -2.59 3.68 7.17
CA LEU A 88 -3.71 3.46 6.26
C LEU A 88 -3.13 3.19 4.87
N ARG A 89 -3.07 1.92 4.50
CA ARG A 89 -2.58 1.48 3.19
C ARG A 89 -3.70 1.59 2.15
N GLY A 90 -3.34 1.93 0.92
CA GLY A 90 -4.25 1.85 -0.22
C GLY A 90 -4.35 0.43 -0.77
N HIS A 91 -5.38 0.16 -1.55
CA HIS A 91 -5.68 -1.11 -2.19
C HIS A 91 -6.05 -2.27 -1.24
N CYS A 92 -6.71 -3.27 -1.83
CA CYS A 92 -7.20 -4.42 -1.09
C CYS A 92 -6.05 -5.34 -0.69
N ASN A 93 -6.01 -5.75 0.57
CA ASN A 93 -5.10 -6.75 1.14
C ASN A 93 -3.60 -6.52 0.91
N VAL A 94 -3.15 -5.27 0.78
CA VAL A 94 -1.71 -4.95 0.66
C VAL A 94 -0.93 -5.44 1.89
N ALA A 95 -1.51 -5.37 3.07
CA ALA A 95 -0.92 -5.91 4.29
C ALA A 95 -0.65 -7.41 4.15
N GLY A 96 -1.63 -8.19 3.67
CA GLY A 96 -1.50 -9.62 3.46
C GLY A 96 -0.43 -9.97 2.43
N PHE A 97 -0.41 -9.27 1.29
CA PHE A 97 0.63 -9.46 0.29
C PHE A 97 2.03 -9.21 0.87
N ASN A 98 2.23 -8.08 1.54
CA ASN A 98 3.52 -7.73 2.11
C ASN A 98 3.96 -8.73 3.19
N GLN A 99 3.02 -9.20 4.01
CA GLN A 99 3.29 -10.16 5.07
C GLN A 99 3.73 -11.52 4.50
N ILE A 100 2.98 -12.04 3.53
CA ILE A 100 3.29 -13.32 2.88
C ILE A 100 4.60 -13.23 2.08
N ALA A 101 4.82 -12.15 1.34
CA ALA A 101 6.09 -11.94 0.62
C ALA A 101 7.27 -11.89 1.59
N SER A 102 7.12 -11.23 2.74
CA SER A 102 8.16 -11.17 3.78
C SER A 102 8.43 -12.54 4.41
N TYR A 103 7.41 -13.35 4.64
CA TYR A 103 7.59 -14.72 5.17
C TYR A 103 8.31 -15.64 4.18
N LEU A 104 7.94 -15.57 2.91
CA LEU A 104 8.47 -16.48 1.90
C LEU A 104 9.85 -16.05 1.38
N TYR A 105 10.10 -14.75 1.29
CA TYR A 105 11.25 -14.22 0.56
C TYR A 105 12.10 -13.24 1.36
N GLY A 106 11.68 -12.86 2.56
CA GLY A 106 12.40 -11.90 3.42
C GLY A 106 12.15 -10.42 3.09
N PHE A 107 11.34 -10.11 2.07
CA PHE A 107 11.08 -8.74 1.60
C PHE A 107 9.61 -8.54 1.24
N PRO A 108 9.05 -7.33 1.45
CA PRO A 108 7.60 -7.12 1.36
C PRO A 108 7.03 -6.95 -0.06
N PHE A 109 7.83 -6.46 -1.01
CA PHE A 109 7.41 -6.16 -2.41
C PHE A 109 8.64 -5.89 -3.29
N GLY A 110 8.45 -5.60 -4.58
CA GLY A 110 9.55 -5.22 -5.48
C GLY A 110 10.63 -6.30 -5.56
N LEU A 111 10.20 -7.55 -5.75
CA LEU A 111 11.07 -8.71 -5.73
C LEU A 111 11.53 -9.05 -7.16
N ASP A 112 12.84 -9.19 -7.32
CA ASP A 112 13.43 -9.71 -8.54
C ASP A 112 14.00 -11.12 -8.32
N PHE A 113 13.62 -12.05 -9.20
CA PHE A 113 14.05 -13.46 -9.18
C PHE A 113 14.91 -13.85 -10.39
N ALA A 114 15.35 -12.91 -11.20
CA ALA A 114 16.11 -13.18 -12.44
C ALA A 114 17.38 -14.02 -12.20
N ARG A 115 17.95 -13.98 -10.99
CA ARG A 115 19.14 -14.78 -10.62
C ARG A 115 18.82 -16.07 -9.86
N GLY A 116 17.53 -16.44 -9.74
CA GLY A 116 17.10 -17.65 -9.04
C GLY A 116 16.97 -17.51 -7.51
N TYR A 117 17.19 -16.33 -6.97
CA TYR A 117 16.97 -15.97 -5.56
C TYR A 117 16.33 -14.58 -5.45
N PRO A 118 15.60 -14.28 -4.38
CA PRO A 118 14.95 -12.98 -4.22
C PRO A 118 15.99 -11.87 -4.01
N ARG A 119 15.85 -10.80 -4.79
CA ARG A 119 16.57 -9.54 -4.61
C ARG A 119 15.56 -8.42 -4.38
N TYR A 120 15.90 -7.46 -3.55
CA TYR A 120 15.04 -6.36 -3.17
C TYR A 120 15.80 -5.04 -3.21
N ASN A 121 15.34 -4.13 -4.04
CA ASN A 121 15.80 -2.75 -4.05
C ASN A 121 14.71 -1.85 -4.65
N PRO A 122 13.92 -1.11 -3.83
CA PRO A 122 13.03 -0.07 -4.33
C PRO A 122 13.82 1.00 -5.08
N GLY A 123 13.39 1.34 -6.29
CA GLY A 123 14.13 2.19 -7.22
C GLY A 123 14.90 1.41 -8.30
N GLU A 124 14.92 0.07 -8.20
CA GLU A 124 15.52 -0.82 -9.20
C GLU A 124 14.56 -1.96 -9.62
N TYR A 125 13.85 -2.58 -8.65
CA TYR A 125 13.06 -3.78 -8.91
C TYR A 125 11.56 -3.61 -8.70
N THR A 126 11.06 -2.41 -8.47
CA THR A 126 9.60 -2.21 -8.45
C THR A 126 9.03 -2.31 -9.87
N ALA A 127 7.73 -2.60 -9.99
CA ALA A 127 7.07 -2.69 -11.30
C ALA A 127 7.25 -1.40 -12.14
N VAL A 128 7.25 -0.23 -11.49
CA VAL A 128 7.52 1.05 -12.16
C VAL A 128 8.97 1.11 -12.66
N ASP A 129 9.93 0.64 -11.86
CA ASP A 129 11.35 0.70 -12.21
C ASP A 129 11.64 -0.19 -13.42
N VAL A 130 11.23 -1.46 -13.37
CA VAL A 130 11.52 -2.42 -14.45
C VAL A 130 10.80 -2.10 -15.76
N LEU A 131 9.61 -1.48 -15.71
CA LEU A 131 8.93 -0.98 -16.90
C LEU A 131 9.60 0.27 -17.48
N ARG A 132 10.03 1.19 -16.62
CA ARG A 132 10.73 2.41 -17.04
C ARG A 132 12.08 2.11 -17.70
N GLU A 133 12.84 1.18 -17.11
CA GLU A 133 14.15 0.75 -17.61
C GLU A 133 14.06 -0.28 -18.74
N ARG A 134 12.83 -0.80 -19.03
CA ARG A 134 12.57 -1.81 -20.08
C ARG A 134 13.26 -3.14 -19.83
N ASP A 135 13.34 -3.54 -18.56
CA ASP A 135 14.03 -4.76 -18.12
C ASP A 135 13.13 -6.00 -18.14
N VAL A 136 11.92 -5.88 -18.65
CA VAL A 136 10.95 -6.98 -18.77
C VAL A 136 10.44 -7.08 -20.21
N ASP A 137 10.23 -8.28 -20.69
CA ASP A 137 9.78 -8.60 -22.06
C ASP A 137 8.33 -9.10 -22.13
N ALA A 138 7.67 -9.29 -21.00
CA ALA A 138 6.24 -9.60 -20.87
C ALA A 138 5.72 -9.17 -19.50
N ALA A 139 4.41 -8.99 -19.38
CA ALA A 139 3.75 -8.68 -18.12
C ALA A 139 2.55 -9.60 -17.85
N PHE A 140 2.42 -10.07 -16.61
CA PHE A 140 1.21 -10.68 -16.10
C PHE A 140 0.68 -9.85 -14.94
N ILE A 141 -0.55 -9.36 -15.07
CA ILE A 141 -1.15 -8.40 -14.15
C ILE A 141 -2.35 -9.04 -13.46
N LEU A 142 -2.40 -8.89 -12.14
CA LEU A 142 -3.47 -9.42 -11.32
C LEU A 142 -4.21 -8.30 -10.61
N SER A 143 -5.46 -8.06 -11.02
CA SER A 143 -6.42 -7.11 -10.41
C SER A 143 -5.82 -5.73 -10.13
N ALA A 144 -5.15 -5.15 -11.14
CA ALA A 144 -4.51 -3.85 -11.00
C ALA A 144 -4.56 -3.03 -12.31
N ASP A 145 -4.98 -1.78 -12.22
CA ASP A 145 -4.98 -0.87 -13.37
C ASP A 145 -3.67 -0.06 -13.45
N LEU A 146 -2.62 -0.68 -14.00
CA LEU A 146 -1.31 -0.06 -14.12
C LEU A 146 -1.31 1.14 -15.07
N VAL A 147 -2.11 1.07 -16.15
CA VAL A 147 -2.16 2.15 -17.16
C VAL A 147 -2.68 3.45 -16.56
N SER A 148 -3.64 3.38 -15.65
CA SER A 148 -4.17 4.57 -14.97
C SER A 148 -3.29 5.09 -13.84
N HIS A 149 -2.43 4.26 -13.24
CA HIS A 149 -1.71 4.61 -12.03
C HIS A 149 -0.22 4.85 -12.23
N PHE A 150 0.37 4.31 -13.30
CA PHE A 150 1.81 4.41 -13.54
C PHE A 150 2.16 5.62 -14.42
N PRO A 151 3.42 6.08 -14.39
CA PRO A 151 3.90 7.11 -15.32
C PRO A 151 3.68 6.71 -16.77
N ALA A 152 3.39 7.69 -17.64
CA ALA A 152 3.12 7.46 -19.07
C ALA A 152 4.18 6.60 -19.76
N ALA A 153 5.47 6.81 -19.45
CA ALA A 153 6.55 6.02 -20.01
C ALA A 153 6.45 4.52 -19.72
N CYS A 154 5.91 4.14 -18.55
CA CYS A 154 5.67 2.74 -18.20
C CYS A 154 4.51 2.17 -19.02
N SER A 155 3.41 2.91 -19.15
CA SER A 155 2.24 2.51 -19.95
C SER A 155 2.57 2.42 -21.43
N GLU A 156 3.38 3.32 -21.96
CA GLU A 156 3.88 3.28 -23.33
C GLU A 156 4.78 2.07 -23.62
N TYR A 157 5.54 1.64 -22.62
CA TYR A 157 6.35 0.44 -22.75
C TYR A 157 5.51 -0.83 -22.60
N LEU A 158 4.58 -0.84 -21.66
CA LEU A 158 3.64 -1.94 -21.46
C LEU A 158 2.86 -2.26 -22.74
N ALA A 159 2.50 -1.23 -23.53
CA ALA A 159 1.82 -1.38 -24.82
C ALA A 159 2.69 -2.02 -25.93
N LYS A 160 3.98 -2.28 -25.68
CA LYS A 160 4.93 -2.84 -26.67
C LYS A 160 5.36 -4.26 -26.36
N ILE A 161 4.99 -4.79 -25.21
CA ILE A 161 5.32 -6.13 -24.75
C ILE A 161 4.04 -6.96 -24.60
N PRO A 162 4.09 -8.29 -24.68
CA PRO A 162 2.95 -9.13 -24.39
C PRO A 162 2.40 -8.93 -22.98
N VAL A 163 1.11 -8.72 -22.86
CA VAL A 163 0.42 -8.49 -21.58
C VAL A 163 -0.73 -9.47 -21.42
N ALA A 164 -0.74 -10.19 -20.31
CA ALA A 164 -1.92 -10.94 -19.86
C ALA A 164 -2.38 -10.41 -18.51
N CYS A 165 -3.68 -10.39 -18.28
CA CYS A 165 -4.22 -9.97 -16.99
C CYS A 165 -5.39 -10.84 -16.52
N ILE A 166 -5.59 -10.88 -15.19
CA ILE A 166 -6.83 -11.33 -14.55
C ILE A 166 -7.47 -10.09 -13.94
N ASP A 167 -8.71 -9.79 -14.30
CA ASP A 167 -9.43 -8.67 -13.71
C ASP A 167 -10.95 -8.94 -13.66
N ILE A 168 -11.64 -8.20 -12.80
CA ILE A 168 -13.09 -8.31 -12.57
C ILE A 168 -13.92 -7.42 -13.50
N ALA A 169 -13.31 -6.39 -14.08
CA ALA A 169 -14.01 -5.39 -14.88
C ALA A 169 -13.10 -4.79 -15.96
N PRO A 170 -13.67 -4.28 -17.06
CA PRO A 170 -12.91 -3.51 -18.03
C PRO A 170 -12.27 -2.27 -17.41
N CYS A 171 -10.97 -2.09 -17.65
CA CYS A 171 -10.20 -0.92 -17.26
C CYS A 171 -9.15 -0.61 -18.36
N PRO A 172 -8.46 0.53 -18.35
CA PRO A 172 -7.41 0.83 -19.31
C PRO A 172 -6.36 -0.27 -19.48
N THR A 173 -5.96 -0.94 -18.40
CA THR A 173 -5.01 -2.05 -18.46
C THR A 173 -5.59 -3.27 -19.16
N THR A 174 -6.85 -3.66 -18.91
CA THR A 174 -7.48 -4.77 -19.62
C THR A 174 -7.67 -4.47 -21.11
N MET A 175 -7.95 -3.20 -21.47
CA MET A 175 -8.08 -2.78 -22.86
C MET A 175 -6.75 -2.84 -23.63
N LEU A 176 -5.63 -2.68 -22.92
CA LEU A 176 -4.29 -2.78 -23.50
C LEU A 176 -3.79 -4.23 -23.59
N SER A 177 -4.31 -5.12 -22.73
CA SER A 177 -3.81 -6.49 -22.60
C SER A 177 -4.15 -7.37 -23.81
N ASP A 178 -3.20 -8.21 -24.23
CA ASP A 178 -3.40 -9.21 -25.30
C ASP A 178 -4.31 -10.36 -24.86
N VAL A 179 -4.28 -10.71 -23.57
CA VAL A 179 -5.11 -11.78 -22.98
C VAL A 179 -5.73 -11.26 -21.70
N VAL A 180 -7.06 -11.33 -21.62
CA VAL A 180 -7.83 -10.99 -20.42
C VAL A 180 -8.56 -12.24 -19.92
N LEU A 181 -8.30 -12.63 -18.70
CA LEU A 181 -8.99 -13.70 -18.00
C LEU A 181 -9.96 -13.08 -16.99
N PRO A 182 -11.24 -13.45 -16.99
CA PRO A 182 -12.19 -12.92 -16.03
C PRO A 182 -11.88 -13.44 -14.63
N GLY A 183 -11.74 -12.52 -13.70
CA GLY A 183 -11.52 -12.78 -12.28
C GLY A 183 -12.80 -12.74 -11.45
N VAL A 184 -12.69 -13.07 -10.18
CA VAL A 184 -13.74 -12.95 -9.16
C VAL A 184 -13.37 -11.86 -8.14
N ILE A 185 -14.39 -11.32 -7.48
CA ILE A 185 -14.19 -10.36 -6.38
C ILE A 185 -13.84 -11.16 -5.13
N ASP A 186 -12.56 -11.11 -4.75
CA ASP A 186 -12.05 -11.76 -3.53
C ASP A 186 -12.79 -11.25 -2.28
N ALA A 187 -13.05 -12.14 -1.33
CA ALA A 187 -13.84 -11.92 -0.11
C ALA A 187 -15.34 -11.65 -0.33
N MET A 188 -15.81 -11.62 -1.58
CA MET A 188 -17.24 -11.54 -1.90
C MET A 188 -17.71 -12.78 -2.65
N GLU A 189 -17.03 -13.17 -3.71
CA GLU A 189 -17.35 -14.29 -4.60
C GLU A 189 -16.45 -15.51 -4.37
N SER A 190 -15.28 -15.31 -3.78
CA SER A 190 -14.37 -16.37 -3.33
C SER A 190 -13.95 -16.16 -1.88
N ASP A 191 -13.56 -17.23 -1.22
CA ASP A 191 -12.95 -17.18 0.11
C ASP A 191 -11.50 -16.70 0.04
N GLY A 192 -10.97 -16.34 1.21
CA GLY A 192 -9.58 -15.92 1.31
C GLY A 192 -9.21 -15.35 2.67
N THR A 193 -7.92 -15.19 2.90
CA THR A 193 -7.41 -14.54 4.09
C THR A 193 -6.98 -13.11 3.78
N PHE A 194 -7.61 -12.17 4.47
CA PHE A 194 -7.26 -10.76 4.41
C PHE A 194 -6.60 -10.35 5.71
N TYR A 195 -5.57 -9.52 5.60
CA TYR A 195 -4.91 -8.96 6.76
C TYR A 195 -5.43 -7.55 7.05
N ARG A 196 -5.84 -7.32 8.29
CA ARG A 196 -6.12 -5.97 8.78
C ARG A 196 -4.87 -5.11 8.71
N LEU A 197 -5.04 -3.79 8.87
CA LEU A 197 -3.92 -2.83 8.86
C LEU A 197 -2.93 -3.03 10.02
N ASP A 198 -3.32 -3.76 11.06
CA ASP A 198 -2.50 -4.18 12.20
C ASP A 198 -2.00 -5.62 12.08
N ASP A 199 -1.94 -6.14 10.84
CA ASP A 199 -1.43 -7.44 10.44
C ASP A 199 -2.13 -8.66 11.08
N VAL A 200 -3.39 -8.48 11.54
CA VAL A 200 -4.22 -9.59 12.02
C VAL A 200 -4.89 -10.28 10.83
N PRO A 201 -4.65 -11.58 10.60
CA PRO A 201 -5.32 -12.33 9.53
C PRO A 201 -6.80 -12.57 9.88
N ILE A 202 -7.67 -12.33 8.92
CA ILE A 202 -9.10 -12.60 9.00
C ILE A 202 -9.49 -13.43 7.78
N TYR A 203 -10.07 -14.60 8.03
CA TYR A 203 -10.61 -15.43 6.96
C TYR A 203 -12.02 -14.96 6.60
N PHE A 204 -12.23 -14.70 5.32
CA PHE A 204 -13.52 -14.34 4.74
C PHE A 204 -14.10 -15.51 3.98
N GLN A 205 -15.39 -15.78 4.18
CA GLN A 205 -16.16 -16.70 3.37
C GLN A 205 -16.94 -15.92 2.29
N PRO A 206 -17.10 -16.49 1.10
CA PRO A 206 -17.91 -15.86 0.08
C PRO A 206 -19.36 -15.73 0.56
N PHE A 207 -20.02 -14.63 0.27
CA PHE A 207 -21.42 -14.40 0.60
C PHE A 207 -22.29 -14.24 -0.66
N THR A 208 -21.69 -14.24 -1.83
CA THR A 208 -22.35 -14.27 -3.14
C THR A 208 -21.55 -15.12 -4.10
N SER A 209 -22.21 -15.58 -5.17
CA SER A 209 -21.55 -16.23 -6.29
C SER A 209 -21.34 -15.23 -7.43
N SER A 210 -20.32 -15.45 -8.25
CA SER A 210 -20.17 -14.65 -9.46
C SER A 210 -21.44 -14.78 -10.34
N PRO A 211 -21.90 -13.67 -10.94
CA PRO A 211 -23.00 -13.71 -11.90
C PRO A 211 -22.64 -14.45 -13.20
N PHE A 212 -21.34 -14.72 -13.40
CA PHE A 212 -20.82 -15.39 -14.60
C PHE A 212 -20.41 -16.82 -14.28
N SER A 213 -21.09 -17.79 -14.86
CA SER A 213 -20.86 -19.23 -14.61
C SER A 213 -19.50 -19.77 -15.08
N PHE A 214 -18.73 -18.99 -15.81
CA PHE A 214 -17.42 -19.35 -16.34
C PHE A 214 -16.25 -18.79 -15.49
N THR A 215 -16.56 -18.04 -14.44
CA THR A 215 -15.52 -17.49 -13.56
C THR A 215 -15.12 -18.52 -12.51
N GLU A 216 -13.84 -18.72 -12.37
CA GLU A 216 -13.20 -19.50 -11.31
C GLU A 216 -12.53 -18.56 -10.34
N SER A 217 -12.15 -19.04 -9.17
CA SER A 217 -11.36 -18.22 -8.25
C SER A 217 -10.03 -17.80 -8.88
N ASN A 218 -9.52 -16.62 -8.49
CA ASN A 218 -8.24 -16.16 -8.98
C ASN A 218 -7.11 -17.15 -8.66
N VAL A 219 -7.22 -17.87 -7.55
CA VAL A 219 -6.27 -18.92 -7.12
C VAL A 219 -6.33 -20.12 -8.06
N ASP A 220 -7.54 -20.60 -8.43
CA ASP A 220 -7.70 -21.73 -9.32
C ASP A 220 -7.19 -21.40 -10.73
N THR A 221 -7.52 -20.22 -11.24
CA THR A 221 -7.01 -19.72 -12.51
C THR A 221 -5.48 -19.67 -12.51
N MET A 222 -4.86 -19.13 -11.46
CA MET A 222 -3.41 -19.10 -11.32
C MET A 222 -2.79 -20.50 -11.27
N ASN A 223 -3.39 -21.43 -10.52
CA ASN A 223 -2.93 -22.82 -10.46
C ASN A 223 -2.97 -23.51 -11.82
N GLN A 224 -4.03 -23.31 -12.59
CA GLN A 224 -4.13 -23.86 -13.96
C GLN A 224 -3.03 -23.30 -14.88
N ILE A 225 -2.75 -21.99 -14.80
CA ILE A 225 -1.65 -21.37 -15.53
C ILE A 225 -0.31 -22.01 -15.14
N PHE A 226 -0.03 -22.17 -13.84
CA PHE A 226 1.20 -22.79 -13.37
C PHE A 226 1.35 -24.24 -13.86
N GLU A 227 0.31 -25.04 -13.76
CA GLU A 227 0.35 -26.42 -14.26
C GLU A 227 0.57 -26.48 -15.77
N ARG A 228 -0.01 -25.56 -16.53
CA ARG A 228 0.22 -25.48 -17.96
C ARG A 228 1.66 -25.10 -18.30
N VAL A 229 2.22 -24.12 -17.59
CA VAL A 229 3.62 -23.70 -17.74
C VAL A 229 4.59 -24.85 -17.43
N LYS A 230 4.36 -25.61 -16.35
CA LYS A 230 5.16 -26.80 -16.02
C LYS A 230 5.17 -27.82 -17.16
N ARG A 231 3.98 -28.12 -17.70
CA ARG A 231 3.85 -29.06 -18.86
C ARG A 231 4.63 -28.56 -20.07
N ILE A 232 4.56 -27.27 -20.40
CA ILE A 232 5.27 -26.69 -21.55
C ILE A 232 6.78 -26.76 -21.34
N LYS A 233 7.25 -26.52 -20.09
CA LYS A 233 8.68 -26.58 -19.76
C LYS A 233 9.21 -28.01 -19.53
N GLY A 234 8.39 -29.04 -19.62
CA GLY A 234 8.79 -30.43 -19.40
C GLY A 234 9.21 -30.75 -17.95
N LYS A 235 8.63 -30.02 -17.01
CA LYS A 235 8.89 -30.20 -15.56
C LYS A 235 7.67 -30.74 -14.85
#